data_7bc8691e634a2636985934e167b74250
#
_entry.id   7bc8691e634a2636985934e167b74250
#
_cell.length_a   1.000
_cell.length_b   1.000
_cell.length_c   1.000
_cell.angle_alpha   90.00
_cell.angle_beta   90.00
_cell.angle_gamma   90.00
#
_symmetry.space_group_name_H-M   'P 1'
#
loop_
_entity.id
_entity.type
_entity.pdbx_description
1 polymer ?
#
loop_
_entity_poly.entity_id
_entity_poly.type
_entity_poly.pdbx_seq_one_letter_code
_entity_poly.pdbx_strand_id
1 'polypeptide(L)'
;MSESSSVLIGRKPVMNYVLACITLFHGGAKEVSIKARGRAISRAVDVVEIVRRRFLPDVKIGSIDIGTEQIQTGDRNTPANVSTIEITLVR
;
A
#
# COMPACT_ATOMS: atom_id res chain seq x y z
N MET A 1 -12.82 -18.39 2.33
CA MET A 1 -12.33 -17.23 3.07
C MET A 1 -11.18 -16.59 2.31
N SER A 2 -11.22 -15.28 2.15
CA SER A 2 -10.17 -14.59 1.41
C SER A 2 -8.87 -14.56 2.20
N GLU A 3 -7.75 -14.83 1.53
CA GLU A 3 -6.44 -14.74 2.12
C GLU A 3 -5.73 -13.44 1.72
N SER A 4 -6.43 -12.55 1.04
CA SER A 4 -5.87 -11.26 0.67
C SER A 4 -6.32 -10.18 1.65
N SER A 5 -5.44 -9.24 1.84
CA SER A 5 -5.67 -8.13 2.76
C SER A 5 -5.13 -6.87 2.13
N SER A 6 -5.58 -5.72 2.62
CA SER A 6 -5.15 -4.42 2.11
C SER A 6 -4.67 -3.53 3.23
N VAL A 7 -3.66 -2.73 2.92
CA VAL A 7 -3.17 -1.67 3.80
C VAL A 7 -3.23 -0.37 3.01
N LEU A 8 -3.96 0.60 3.54
CA LEU A 8 -4.08 1.90 2.92
C LEU A 8 -3.08 2.86 3.56
N ILE A 9 -2.17 3.39 2.75
CA ILE A 9 -1.13 4.28 3.24
C ILE A 9 -1.67 5.70 3.37
N GLY A 10 -1.55 6.25 4.55
CA GLY A 10 -1.96 7.62 4.86
C GLY A 10 -0.82 8.42 5.44
N ARG A 11 -1.11 9.13 6.52
CA ARG A 11 -0.17 10.10 7.10
C ARG A 11 0.60 9.60 8.31
N LYS A 12 0.36 8.38 8.74
CA LYS A 12 1.08 7.84 9.89
C LYS A 12 2.53 7.54 9.51
N PRO A 13 3.42 7.41 10.52
CA PRO A 13 4.80 7.02 10.24
C PRO A 13 4.89 5.70 9.49
N VAL A 14 5.92 5.58 8.66
CA VAL A 14 6.13 4.41 7.81
C VAL A 14 6.07 3.11 8.61
N MET A 15 6.70 3.07 9.79
CA MET A 15 6.75 1.85 10.59
C MET A 15 5.38 1.35 11.06
N ASN A 16 4.39 2.23 11.18
CA ASN A 16 3.03 1.81 11.50
C ASN A 16 2.48 0.88 10.42
N TYR A 17 2.73 1.22 9.17
CA TYR A 17 2.26 0.43 8.03
C TYR A 17 3.10 -0.83 7.84
N VAL A 18 4.40 -0.75 8.11
CA VAL A 18 5.28 -1.93 8.09
C VAL A 18 4.77 -2.98 9.07
N LEU A 19 4.47 -2.56 10.31
CA LEU A 19 3.95 -3.47 11.32
C LEU A 19 2.60 -4.05 10.93
N ALA A 20 1.74 -3.25 10.29
CA ALA A 20 0.46 -3.74 9.80
C ALA A 20 0.65 -4.86 8.78
N CYS A 21 1.58 -4.68 7.85
CA CYS A 21 1.87 -5.71 6.85
C CYS A 21 2.41 -6.99 7.48
N ILE A 22 3.36 -6.85 8.41
CA ILE A 22 3.94 -8.00 9.11
C ILE A 22 2.86 -8.76 9.85
N THR A 23 1.98 -8.05 10.55
CA THR A 23 0.88 -8.65 11.29
C THR A 23 -0.03 -9.45 10.38
N LEU A 24 -0.36 -8.91 9.21
CA LEU A 24 -1.22 -9.61 8.26
C LEU A 24 -0.57 -10.89 7.74
N PHE A 25 0.71 -10.83 7.38
CA PHE A 25 1.41 -12.01 6.90
C PHE A 25 1.56 -13.07 7.99
N HIS A 26 1.85 -12.65 9.23
CA HIS A 26 1.93 -13.59 10.35
C HIS A 26 0.57 -14.20 10.67
N GLY A 27 -0.51 -13.49 10.39
CA GLY A 27 -1.86 -13.99 10.57
C GLY A 27 -2.33 -14.94 9.49
N GLY A 28 -1.49 -15.22 8.50
CA GLY A 28 -1.80 -16.20 7.46
C GLY A 28 -2.15 -15.62 6.11
N ALA A 29 -2.10 -14.30 5.93
CA ALA A 29 -2.36 -13.70 4.63
C ALA A 29 -1.33 -14.19 3.62
N LYS A 30 -1.78 -14.58 2.44
CA LYS A 30 -0.91 -14.97 1.32
C LYS A 30 -0.60 -13.79 0.42
N GLU A 31 -1.45 -12.81 0.43
CA GLU A 31 -1.31 -11.58 -0.34
C GLU A 31 -1.66 -10.40 0.51
N VAL A 32 -0.89 -9.34 0.39
CA VAL A 32 -1.20 -8.05 1.01
C VAL A 32 -1.03 -6.98 -0.04
N SER A 33 -2.10 -6.23 -0.29
CA SER A 33 -2.06 -5.11 -1.23
C SER A 33 -1.81 -3.82 -0.47
N ILE A 34 -0.84 -3.06 -0.92
CA ILE A 34 -0.51 -1.77 -0.32
C ILE A 34 -0.95 -0.70 -1.30
N LYS A 35 -1.90 0.13 -0.86
CA LYS A 35 -2.54 1.12 -1.72
C LYS A 35 -2.20 2.52 -1.24
N ALA A 36 -1.88 3.40 -2.16
CA ALA A 36 -1.57 4.77 -1.85
C ALA A 36 -1.96 5.68 -3.01
N ARG A 37 -2.16 6.94 -2.69
CA ARG A 37 -2.43 7.95 -3.70
C ARG A 37 -1.74 9.26 -3.37
N GLY A 38 -1.44 10.02 -4.43
CA GLY A 38 -0.82 11.32 -4.28
C GLY A 38 0.52 11.23 -3.58
N ARG A 39 0.70 12.07 -2.57
CA ARG A 39 1.97 12.17 -1.87
C ARG A 39 2.32 10.94 -1.02
N ALA A 40 1.35 10.07 -0.78
CA ALA A 40 1.60 8.86 -0.02
C ALA A 40 2.26 7.75 -0.85
N ILE A 41 2.40 7.94 -2.15
CA ILE A 41 2.95 6.90 -3.03
C ILE A 41 4.39 6.55 -2.66
N SER A 42 5.23 7.55 -2.41
CA SER A 42 6.62 7.26 -2.03
C SER A 42 6.69 6.54 -0.69
N ARG A 43 5.80 6.88 0.23
CA ARG A 43 5.72 6.17 1.52
C ARG A 43 5.34 4.70 1.33
N ALA A 44 4.43 4.42 0.38
CA ALA A 44 4.08 3.04 0.06
C ALA A 44 5.29 2.24 -0.41
N VAL A 45 6.12 2.83 -1.25
CA VAL A 45 7.35 2.18 -1.71
C VAL A 45 8.29 1.92 -0.53
N ASP A 46 8.43 2.90 0.37
CA ASP A 46 9.25 2.73 1.57
C ASP A 46 8.77 1.57 2.43
N VAL A 47 7.45 1.48 2.65
CA VAL A 47 6.85 0.40 3.43
C VAL A 47 7.18 -0.96 2.80
N VAL A 48 6.95 -1.09 1.51
CA VAL A 48 7.19 -2.34 0.78
C VAL A 48 8.64 -2.76 0.90
N GLU A 49 9.56 -1.82 0.70
CA GLU A 49 10.99 -2.14 0.71
C GLU A 49 11.49 -2.51 2.11
N ILE A 50 10.97 -1.86 3.15
CA ILE A 50 11.33 -2.22 4.52
C ILE A 50 10.82 -3.62 4.86
N VAL A 51 9.57 -3.93 4.50
CA VAL A 51 9.01 -5.26 4.74
C VAL A 51 9.88 -6.34 4.08
N ARG A 52 10.20 -6.15 2.81
CA ARG A 52 10.93 -7.16 2.03
C ARG A 52 12.39 -7.31 2.44
N ARG A 53 13.03 -6.20 2.75
CA ARG A 53 14.49 -6.22 2.97
C ARG A 53 14.87 -6.47 4.40
N ARG A 54 14.05 -6.04 5.36
CA ARG A 54 14.42 -6.09 6.78
C ARG A 54 13.68 -7.14 7.58
N PHE A 55 12.45 -7.46 7.20
CA PHE A 55 11.61 -8.31 8.05
C PHE A 55 11.20 -9.62 7.40
N LEU A 56 10.73 -9.59 6.17
CA LEU A 56 10.19 -10.78 5.50
C LEU A 56 10.84 -10.95 4.14
N PRO A 57 12.09 -11.46 4.10
CA PRO A 57 12.81 -11.56 2.82
C PRO A 57 12.21 -12.56 1.84
N ASP A 58 11.31 -13.43 2.30
CA ASP A 58 10.60 -14.36 1.44
C ASP A 58 9.39 -13.72 0.73
N VAL A 59 9.00 -12.53 1.16
CA VAL A 59 7.89 -11.80 0.53
C VAL A 59 8.37 -11.16 -0.77
N LYS A 60 7.57 -11.31 -1.82
CA LYS A 60 7.91 -10.79 -3.16
C LYS A 60 6.84 -9.86 -3.68
N ILE A 61 7.25 -8.99 -4.58
CA ILE A 61 6.30 -8.14 -5.29
C ILE A 61 5.63 -8.98 -6.37
N GLY A 62 4.32 -9.19 -6.23
CA GLY A 62 3.54 -9.92 -7.21
C GLY A 62 3.11 -9.04 -8.37
N SER A 63 2.67 -7.82 -8.08
CA SER A 63 2.26 -6.89 -9.11
C SER A 63 2.32 -5.46 -8.61
N ILE A 64 2.42 -4.54 -9.54
CA ILE A 64 2.36 -3.10 -9.27
C ILE A 64 1.41 -2.50 -10.30
N ASP A 65 0.35 -1.88 -9.82
CA ASP A 65 -0.64 -1.23 -10.67
C ASP A 65 -0.63 0.26 -10.38
N ILE A 66 -0.63 1.06 -11.43
CA ILE A 66 -0.70 2.51 -11.30
C ILE A 66 -1.91 3.03 -12.03
N GLY A 67 -2.40 4.17 -11.59
CA GLY A 67 -3.55 4.78 -12.23
C GLY A 67 -3.75 6.21 -11.79
N THR A 68 -4.88 6.75 -12.21
CA THR A 68 -5.29 8.11 -11.87
C THR A 68 -6.74 8.07 -11.42
N GLU A 69 -7.00 8.76 -10.33
CA GLU A 69 -8.32 8.84 -9.73
C GLU A 69 -8.76 10.31 -9.70
N GLN A 70 -10.01 10.56 -10.02
CA GLN A 70 -10.57 11.91 -9.88
C GLN A 70 -11.23 12.05 -8.53
N ILE A 71 -10.91 13.12 -7.82
CA ILE A 71 -11.53 13.42 -6.54
C ILE A 71 -12.11 14.83 -6.60
N GLN A 72 -13.24 15.02 -5.90
CA GLN A 72 -13.82 16.33 -5.71
C GLN A 72 -13.07 17.01 -4.57
N THR A 73 -12.68 18.26 -4.80
CA THR A 73 -11.96 19.02 -3.80
C THR A 73 -12.84 20.13 -3.23
N GLY A 74 -13.40 19.88 -2.05
CA GLY A 74 -14.10 20.89 -1.25
C GLY A 74 -15.15 21.70 -2.01
N ASP A 75 -15.06 23.01 -1.91
CA ASP A 75 -16.04 23.95 -2.47
C ASP A 75 -15.92 24.16 -3.97
N ARG A 76 -14.93 23.55 -4.60
CA ARG A 76 -14.71 23.72 -6.02
C ARG A 76 -15.36 22.58 -6.78
N ASN A 77 -16.11 22.93 -7.81
CA ASN A 77 -16.71 21.93 -8.67
C ASN A 77 -15.70 21.35 -9.68
N THR A 78 -14.43 21.63 -9.48
CA THR A 78 -13.38 21.17 -10.37
C THR A 78 -12.77 19.89 -9.80
N PRO A 79 -12.89 18.75 -10.49
CA PRO A 79 -12.24 17.54 -10.00
C PRO A 79 -10.72 17.66 -10.11
N ALA A 80 -10.03 17.11 -9.14
CA ALA A 80 -8.58 17.02 -9.16
C ALA A 80 -8.18 15.61 -9.51
N ASN A 81 -7.14 15.46 -10.34
CA ASN A 81 -6.59 14.17 -10.67
C ASN A 81 -5.49 13.82 -9.68
N VAL A 82 -5.54 12.61 -9.15
CA VAL A 82 -4.59 12.12 -8.16
C VAL A 82 -4.00 10.80 -8.67
N SER A 83 -2.68 10.71 -8.67
CA SER A 83 -2.02 9.46 -9.03
C SER A 83 -2.24 8.40 -7.96
N THR A 84 -2.39 7.17 -8.39
CA THR A 84 -2.60 6.04 -7.47
C THR A 84 -1.61 4.92 -7.76
N ILE A 85 -1.32 4.13 -6.73
CA ILE A 85 -0.51 2.93 -6.86
C ILE A 85 -1.09 1.83 -5.98
N GLU A 86 -1.01 0.62 -6.46
CA GLU A 86 -1.32 -0.57 -5.67
C GLU A 86 -0.20 -1.57 -5.87
N ILE A 87 0.49 -1.91 -4.79
CA ILE A 87 1.58 -2.88 -4.81
C ILE A 87 1.10 -4.12 -4.09
N THR A 88 1.06 -5.24 -4.79
CA THR A 88 0.62 -6.51 -4.20
C THR A 88 1.83 -7.33 -3.82
N LEU A 89 1.96 -7.62 -2.52
CA LEU A 89 3.00 -8.46 -1.99
C LEU A 89 2.47 -9.87 -1.83
N VAL A 90 3.28 -10.86 -2.19
CA VAL A 90 2.91 -12.27 -2.08
C VAL A 90 3.96 -13.03 -1.28
N ARG A 91 3.50 -14.05 -0.60
CA ARG A 91 4.36 -14.86 0.25
C ARG A 91 4.30 -16.35 -0.09
#